data_09eb2ce0fdf19cf41be651f7fa48071a
#
_entry.id   09eb2ce0fdf19cf41be651f7fa48071a
#
_cell.length_a   1.000
_cell.length_b   1.000
_cell.length_c   1.000
_cell.angle_alpha   90.00
_cell.angle_beta   90.00
_cell.angle_gamma   90.00
#
_symmetry.space_group_name_H-M   'P 1'
#
loop_
_entity.id
_entity.type
_entity.pdbx_description
1 polymer ?
#
loop_
_entity_poly.entity_id
_entity_poly.type
_entity_poly.pdbx_seq_one_letter_code
_entity_poly.pdbx_strand_id
1 'polypeptide(L)'
;YLKNTIKIGKNILDLISKFDIGQSIVARKNHILGIEGIEGTNELITRCGKFYNKQLNEDNSFGPVLIKLPKIDQTLDLDIPVIGIDTIKLAHKYNYFGIGFSQTGVLIINEPEIRSFCESKNFYLYCIGNKV
;
A
#
# COMPACT_ATOMS: atom_id res chain seq x y z
N TYR A 1 -8.66 -11.14 -6.14
CA TYR A 1 -8.31 -10.77 -4.76
C TYR A 1 -7.75 -9.35 -4.68
N LEU A 2 -6.67 -9.09 -5.39
CA LEU A 2 -5.97 -7.81 -5.32
C LEU A 2 -6.88 -6.61 -5.64
N LYS A 3 -7.63 -6.68 -6.72
CA LYS A 3 -8.50 -5.58 -7.14
C LYS A 3 -9.60 -5.27 -6.11
N ASN A 4 -10.21 -6.30 -5.54
CA ASN A 4 -11.26 -6.11 -4.54
C ASN A 4 -10.70 -5.52 -3.24
N THR A 5 -9.56 -6.00 -2.81
CA THR A 5 -8.88 -5.49 -1.61
C THR A 5 -8.48 -4.04 -1.80
N ILE A 6 -7.92 -3.69 -2.95
CA ILE A 6 -7.56 -2.31 -3.29
C ILE A 6 -8.79 -1.41 -3.31
N LYS A 7 -9.90 -1.85 -3.89
CA LYS A 7 -11.13 -1.07 -3.94
C LYS A 7 -11.64 -0.71 -2.54
N ILE A 8 -11.63 -1.66 -1.63
CA ILE A 8 -12.05 -1.42 -0.24
C ILE A 8 -11.14 -0.38 0.43
N GLY A 9 -9.84 -0.56 0.34
CA GLY A 9 -8.88 0.38 0.91
C GLY A 9 -8.98 1.77 0.30
N LYS A 10 -9.11 1.85 -1.02
CA LYS A 10 -9.28 3.13 -1.72
C LYS A 10 -10.52 3.88 -1.26
N ASN A 11 -11.65 3.19 -1.16
CA ASN A 11 -12.90 3.83 -0.73
C ASN A 11 -12.76 4.44 0.68
N ILE A 12 -12.07 3.76 1.58
CA ILE A 12 -11.86 4.26 2.93
C ILE A 12 -10.88 5.43 2.93
N LEU A 13 -9.77 5.33 2.18
CA LEU A 13 -8.82 6.43 2.07
C LEU A 13 -9.46 7.69 1.48
N ASP A 14 -10.30 7.54 0.48
CA ASP A 14 -11.02 8.68 -0.11
C ASP A 14 -11.91 9.38 0.92
N LEU A 15 -12.54 8.61 1.81
CA LEU A 15 -13.39 9.19 2.87
C LEU A 15 -12.60 9.94 3.94
N ILE A 16 -11.42 9.46 4.30
CA ILE A 16 -10.64 10.04 5.40
C ILE A 16 -9.56 11.01 4.94
N SER A 17 -9.31 11.13 3.64
CA SER A 17 -8.22 11.95 3.09
C SER A 17 -8.34 13.43 3.47
N LYS A 18 -9.55 13.94 3.62
CA LYS A 18 -9.81 15.32 4.04
C LYS A 18 -9.37 15.64 5.47
N PHE A 19 -9.09 14.63 6.29
CA PHE A 19 -8.69 14.80 7.68
C PHE A 19 -7.17 14.84 7.86
N ASP A 20 -6.40 14.75 6.80
CA ASP A 20 -4.94 14.80 6.84
C ASP A 20 -4.32 13.76 7.80
N ILE A 21 -4.92 12.58 7.86
CA ILE A 21 -4.47 11.49 8.74
C ILE A 21 -3.24 10.81 8.16
N GLY A 22 -3.31 10.38 6.90
CA GLY A 22 -2.24 9.68 6.23
C GLY A 22 -2.61 9.34 4.79
N GLN A 23 -1.69 8.70 4.08
CA GLN A 23 -1.81 8.41 2.65
C GLN A 23 -1.90 6.94 2.34
N SER A 24 -1.80 6.09 3.35
CA SER A 24 -1.72 4.64 3.17
C SER A 24 -2.66 3.89 4.09
N ILE A 25 -3.13 2.77 3.59
CA ILE A 25 -3.96 1.83 4.34
C ILE A 25 -3.51 0.42 4.01
N VAL A 26 -3.59 -0.47 4.97
CA VAL A 26 -3.33 -1.89 4.77
C VAL A 26 -4.63 -2.67 4.91
N ALA A 27 -4.95 -3.45 3.91
CA ALA A 27 -6.16 -4.26 3.86
C ALA A 27 -5.83 -5.71 3.50
N ARG A 28 -6.66 -6.63 3.94
CA ARG A 28 -6.61 -8.02 3.55
C ARG A 28 -8.04 -8.55 3.41
N LYS A 29 -8.38 -9.06 2.23
CA LYS A 29 -9.76 -9.45 1.93
C LYS A 29 -10.70 -8.25 2.19
N ASN A 30 -11.68 -8.42 3.04
CA ASN A 30 -12.64 -7.37 3.37
C ASN A 30 -12.31 -6.62 4.68
N HIS A 31 -11.09 -6.82 5.21
CA HIS A 31 -10.70 -6.27 6.50
C HIS A 31 -9.59 -5.23 6.35
N ILE A 32 -9.72 -4.16 7.12
CA ILE A 32 -8.67 -3.16 7.25
C ILE A 32 -7.78 -3.56 8.42
N LEU A 33 -6.48 -3.71 8.17
CA LEU A 33 -5.52 -4.05 9.21
C LEU A 33 -4.94 -2.80 9.88
N GLY A 34 -4.83 -1.71 9.16
CA GLY A 34 -4.33 -0.45 9.71
C GLY A 34 -4.41 0.70 8.74
N ILE A 35 -4.43 1.91 9.30
CA ILE A 35 -4.43 3.17 8.58
C ILE A 35 -3.19 3.93 9.03
N GLU A 36 -2.45 4.50 8.07
CA GLU A 36 -1.27 5.30 8.37
C GLU A 36 -1.65 6.54 9.19
N GLY A 37 -0.97 6.68 10.31
CA GLY A 37 -1.03 7.90 11.09
C GLY A 37 0.29 8.66 10.98
N ILE A 38 0.73 9.26 12.08
CA ILE A 38 1.97 10.04 12.13
C ILE A 38 3.21 9.18 11.96
N GLU A 39 3.11 7.86 12.17
CA GLU A 39 4.25 6.94 12.12
C GLU A 39 4.84 6.78 10.72
N GLY A 40 4.07 7.04 9.66
CA GLY A 40 4.52 6.86 8.29
C GLY A 40 4.29 5.46 7.74
N THR A 41 4.53 5.32 6.44
CA THR A 41 4.19 4.09 5.68
C THR A 41 4.97 2.87 6.16
N ASN A 42 6.28 2.99 6.40
CA ASN A 42 7.10 1.83 6.76
C ASN A 42 6.72 1.26 8.13
N GLU A 43 6.39 2.11 9.10
CA GLU A 43 5.90 1.65 10.39
C GLU A 43 4.53 1.00 10.28
N LEU A 44 3.66 1.52 9.44
CA LEU A 44 2.38 0.89 9.13
C LEU A 44 2.58 -0.53 8.57
N ILE A 45 3.45 -0.67 7.57
CA ILE A 45 3.76 -1.97 6.96
C ILE A 45 4.25 -2.95 8.02
N THR A 46 5.15 -2.51 8.88
CA THR A 46 5.75 -3.34 9.92
C THR A 46 4.71 -3.82 10.94
N ARG A 47 3.91 -2.92 11.49
CA ARG A 47 2.94 -3.31 12.52
C ARG A 47 1.82 -4.17 11.98
N CYS A 48 1.30 -3.86 10.81
CA CYS A 48 0.28 -4.69 10.17
C CYS A 48 0.83 -6.03 9.70
N GLY A 49 2.08 -6.04 9.23
CA GLY A 49 2.76 -7.26 8.82
C GLY A 49 3.01 -8.21 10.00
N LYS A 50 3.45 -7.69 11.12
CA LYS A 50 3.64 -8.49 12.34
C LYS A 50 2.31 -9.10 12.81
N PHE A 51 1.26 -8.30 12.83
CA PHE A 51 -0.07 -8.78 13.21
C PHE A 51 -0.55 -9.88 12.26
N TYR A 52 -0.43 -9.66 10.95
CA TYR A 52 -0.84 -10.63 9.95
C TYR A 52 -0.11 -11.96 10.12
N ASN A 53 1.21 -11.93 10.22
CA ASN A 53 2.00 -13.16 10.31
C ASN A 53 1.74 -13.94 11.59
N LYS A 54 1.42 -13.24 12.69
CA LYS A 54 1.15 -13.89 13.97
C LYS A 54 -0.29 -14.43 14.07
N GLN A 55 -1.28 -13.71 13.55
CA GLN A 55 -2.69 -13.97 13.83
C GLN A 55 -3.49 -14.50 12.64
N LEU A 56 -3.10 -14.18 11.42
CA LEU A 56 -3.95 -14.38 10.25
C LEU A 56 -3.32 -15.26 9.17
N ASN A 57 -2.03 -15.57 9.27
CA ASN A 57 -1.31 -16.32 8.24
C ASN A 57 -1.47 -17.83 8.43
N GLU A 58 -2.72 -18.30 8.39
CA GLU A 58 -3.02 -19.71 8.61
C GLU A 58 -2.88 -20.58 7.36
N ASP A 59 -3.15 -20.01 6.18
CA ASP A 59 -3.26 -20.78 4.94
C ASP A 59 -2.31 -20.31 3.83
N ASN A 60 -1.45 -19.33 4.07
CA ASN A 60 -0.47 -18.77 3.13
C ASN A 60 -1.06 -18.30 1.78
N SER A 61 -2.37 -18.18 1.65
CA SER A 61 -2.96 -17.95 0.34
C SER A 61 -2.85 -16.50 -0.14
N PHE A 62 -3.18 -15.52 0.71
CA PHE A 62 -3.17 -14.11 0.30
C PHE A 62 -2.76 -13.21 1.47
N GLY A 63 -1.59 -12.60 1.33
CA GLY A 63 -1.10 -11.62 2.29
C GLY A 63 -1.80 -10.27 2.19
N PRO A 64 -1.45 -9.35 3.10
CA PRO A 64 -2.00 -8.00 3.06
C PRO A 64 -1.61 -7.24 1.81
N VAL A 65 -2.36 -6.19 1.52
CA VAL A 65 -2.08 -5.25 0.44
C VAL A 65 -1.96 -3.85 1.03
N LEU A 66 -0.88 -3.17 0.69
CA LEU A 66 -0.72 -1.74 0.97
C LEU A 66 -1.38 -0.95 -0.15
N ILE A 67 -2.22 0.02 0.20
CA ILE A 67 -2.80 0.95 -0.76
C ILE A 67 -2.30 2.34 -0.41
N LYS A 68 -1.65 3.00 -1.37
CA LYS A 68 -1.07 4.33 -1.18
C LYS A 68 -1.63 5.30 -2.22
N LEU A 69 -2.28 6.35 -1.72
CA LEU A 69 -2.92 7.37 -2.57
C LEU A 69 -2.43 8.76 -2.17
N PRO A 70 -2.45 9.72 -3.10
CA PRO A 70 -2.19 11.11 -2.74
C PRO A 70 -3.34 11.65 -1.90
N LYS A 71 -3.06 12.66 -1.08
CA LYS A 71 -4.11 13.41 -0.37
C LYS A 71 -4.90 14.24 -1.37
N ILE A 72 -6.21 14.38 -1.16
CA ILE A 72 -7.10 15.08 -2.10
C ILE A 72 -6.77 16.58 -2.18
N ASP A 73 -6.38 17.20 -1.07
CA ASP A 73 -6.09 18.64 -0.98
C ASP A 73 -4.59 18.95 -0.98
N GLN A 74 -3.78 18.09 -1.55
CA GLN A 74 -2.34 18.38 -1.68
C GLN A 74 -2.13 19.60 -2.54
N THR A 75 -1.71 20.68 -1.91
CA THR A 75 -1.05 21.77 -2.64
C THR A 75 0.22 21.18 -3.24
N LEU A 76 0.25 21.16 -4.50
CA LEU A 76 1.00 20.40 -5.48
C LEU A 76 2.49 20.19 -5.29
N ASP A 77 3.18 20.83 -4.35
CA ASP A 77 4.63 20.95 -4.52
C ASP A 77 5.47 20.38 -3.37
N LEU A 78 4.88 19.94 -2.26
CA LEU A 78 5.70 19.65 -1.08
C LEU A 78 5.61 18.23 -0.54
N ASP A 79 4.61 17.42 -0.93
CA ASP A 79 4.41 16.09 -0.37
C ASP A 79 3.87 15.11 -1.41
N ILE A 80 4.68 14.81 -2.43
CA ILE A 80 4.34 13.72 -3.36
C ILE A 80 4.65 12.40 -2.66
N PRO A 81 3.64 11.52 -2.43
CA PRO A 81 3.92 10.20 -1.89
C PRO A 81 4.88 9.42 -2.79
N VAL A 82 5.84 8.75 -2.19
CA VAL A 82 6.89 8.04 -2.91
C VAL A 82 6.85 6.57 -2.55
N ILE A 83 7.03 5.72 -3.55
CA ILE A 83 7.28 4.29 -3.37
C ILE A 83 8.68 3.99 -3.88
N GLY A 84 9.54 3.54 -2.98
CA GLY A 84 10.90 3.12 -3.29
C GLY A 84 11.10 1.63 -3.06
N ILE A 85 12.24 1.12 -3.49
CA ILE A 85 12.57 -0.30 -3.38
C ILE A 85 12.59 -0.79 -1.93
N ASP A 86 13.00 0.05 -0.99
CA ASP A 86 13.06 -0.34 0.42
C ASP A 86 11.68 -0.61 1.00
N THR A 87 10.68 0.19 0.63
CA THR A 87 9.29 -0.03 1.03
C THR A 87 8.76 -1.35 0.46
N ILE A 88 9.07 -1.63 -0.80
CA ILE A 88 8.66 -2.87 -1.47
C ILE A 88 9.31 -4.09 -0.82
N LYS A 89 10.61 -4.03 -0.55
CA LYS A 89 11.33 -5.10 0.14
C LYS A 89 10.78 -5.33 1.55
N LEU A 90 10.45 -4.26 2.26
CA LEU A 90 9.86 -4.35 3.60
C LEU A 90 8.49 -5.04 3.55
N ALA A 91 7.63 -4.65 2.63
CA ALA A 91 6.33 -5.28 2.46
C ALA A 91 6.49 -6.77 2.09
N HIS A 92 7.39 -7.09 1.18
CA HIS A 92 7.67 -8.48 0.82
C HIS A 92 8.17 -9.30 2.02
N LYS A 93 9.03 -8.72 2.83
CA LYS A 93 9.55 -9.37 4.04
C LYS A 93 8.43 -9.82 4.99
N TYR A 94 7.37 -9.04 5.08
CA TYR A 94 6.21 -9.36 5.93
C TYR A 94 5.10 -10.10 5.20
N ASN A 95 5.41 -10.70 4.06
CA ASN A 95 4.49 -11.53 3.29
C ASN A 95 3.28 -10.77 2.71
N TYR A 96 3.46 -9.49 2.42
CA TYR A 96 2.46 -8.74 1.68
C TYR A 96 2.29 -9.32 0.28
N PHE A 97 1.07 -9.32 -0.21
CA PHE A 97 0.75 -9.77 -1.56
C PHE A 97 1.20 -8.73 -2.61
N GLY A 98 1.05 -7.47 -2.29
CA GLY A 98 1.41 -6.41 -3.21
C GLY A 98 1.08 -5.01 -2.69
N ILE A 99 1.24 -4.04 -3.58
CA ILE A 99 0.97 -2.63 -3.32
C ILE A 99 0.10 -2.08 -4.44
N GLY A 100 -1.00 -1.44 -4.08
CA GLY A 100 -1.79 -0.60 -4.98
C GLY A 100 -1.41 0.87 -4.80
N PHE A 101 -1.22 1.58 -5.89
CA PHE A 101 -0.86 3.00 -5.83
C PHE A 101 -1.55 3.77 -6.95
N SER A 102 -1.76 5.07 -6.74
CA SER A 102 -2.35 5.92 -7.75
C SER A 102 -1.36 6.22 -8.87
N GLN A 103 -1.81 6.15 -10.11
CA GLN A 103 -1.03 6.51 -11.29
C GLN A 103 -0.59 7.97 -11.24
N THR A 104 -1.43 8.84 -10.69
CA THR A 104 -1.14 10.25 -10.55
C THR A 104 -0.93 10.60 -9.08
N GLY A 105 0.06 11.44 -8.78
CA GLY A 105 0.33 11.91 -7.44
C GLY A 105 1.09 10.93 -6.55
N VAL A 106 1.58 9.82 -7.09
CA VAL A 106 2.51 8.90 -6.41
C VAL A 106 3.71 8.68 -7.31
N LEU A 107 4.89 8.91 -6.79
CA LEU A 107 6.15 8.76 -7.52
C LEU A 107 6.79 7.42 -7.22
N ILE A 108 7.16 6.68 -8.27
CA ILE A 108 7.95 5.45 -8.14
C ILE A 108 9.40 5.78 -8.51
N ILE A 109 10.32 5.53 -7.58
CA ILE A 109 11.74 5.79 -7.77
C ILE A 109 12.40 4.50 -8.24
N ASN A 110 13.24 4.64 -9.29
CA ASN A 110 14.04 3.53 -9.83
C ASN A 110 13.19 2.34 -10.29
N GLU A 111 12.27 2.62 -11.19
CA GLU A 111 11.30 1.64 -11.72
C GLU A 111 11.94 0.34 -12.24
N PRO A 112 13.07 0.35 -13.00
CA PRO A 112 13.66 -0.90 -13.48
C PRO A 112 14.08 -1.86 -12.36
N GLU A 113 14.67 -1.35 -11.29
CA GLU A 113 15.06 -2.17 -10.13
C GLU A 113 13.83 -2.74 -9.43
N ILE A 114 12.81 -1.92 -9.24
CA ILE A 114 11.54 -2.34 -8.64
C ILE A 114 10.87 -3.43 -9.47
N ARG A 115 10.80 -3.25 -10.78
CA ARG A 115 10.21 -4.23 -11.69
C ARG A 115 10.93 -5.57 -11.60
N SER A 116 12.25 -5.54 -11.63
CA SER A 116 13.09 -6.75 -11.54
C SER A 116 12.84 -7.49 -10.21
N PHE A 117 12.81 -6.76 -9.10
CA PHE A 117 12.54 -7.35 -7.80
C PHE A 117 11.15 -7.99 -7.74
N CYS A 118 10.13 -7.28 -8.19
CA CYS A 118 8.76 -7.77 -8.15
C CYS A 118 8.57 -9.03 -9.00
N GLU A 119 9.16 -9.07 -10.18
CA GLU A 119 9.10 -10.24 -11.05
C GLU A 119 9.80 -11.46 -10.41
N SER A 120 10.95 -11.25 -9.78
CA SER A 120 11.71 -12.34 -9.17
C SER A 120 11.04 -12.90 -7.91
N LYS A 121 10.21 -12.12 -7.22
CA LYS A 121 9.61 -12.48 -5.94
C LYS A 121 8.11 -12.71 -5.99
N ASN A 122 7.48 -12.66 -7.16
CA ASN A 122 6.02 -12.73 -7.29
C ASN A 122 5.30 -11.71 -6.41
N PHE A 123 5.84 -10.50 -6.36
CA PHE A 123 5.25 -9.39 -5.63
C PHE A 123 4.51 -8.48 -6.62
N TYR A 124 3.28 -8.10 -6.31
CA TYR A 124 2.42 -7.41 -7.25
C TYR A 124 2.37 -5.92 -6.99
N LEU A 125 2.61 -5.14 -8.04
CA LEU A 125 2.34 -3.70 -8.06
C LEU A 125 1.12 -3.45 -8.95
N TYR A 126 0.14 -2.77 -8.39
CA TYR A 126 -1.08 -2.44 -9.11
C TYR A 126 -1.25 -0.93 -9.20
N CYS A 127 -1.28 -0.43 -10.43
CA CYS A 127 -1.51 0.98 -10.70
C CYS A 127 -3.01 1.25 -10.77
N ILE A 128 -3.50 2.09 -9.86
CA ILE A 128 -4.91 2.43 -9.79
C ILE A 128 -5.16 3.61 -10.73
N GLY A 129 -5.93 3.38 -11.78
CA GLY A 129 -6.33 4.44 -12.70
C GLY A 129 -7.35 5.40 -12.09
N ASN A 130 -7.50 6.59 -12.70
CA ASN A 130 -8.44 7.62 -12.25
C ASN A 130 -9.89 7.26 -12.47
N LYS A 131 -10.15 6.20 -13.22
CA LYS A 131 -11.49 5.66 -13.48
C LYS A 131 -11.63 4.33 -12.74
N VAL A 132 -12.16 4.40 -11.61
CA VAL A 132 -12.63 3.20 -10.92
C VAL A 132 -14.13 3.31 -10.77
#